data_7a95b194708b333bcb74c16c15550f3a
#
_entry.id   7a95b194708b333bcb74c16c15550f3a
#
_cell.length_a   1.000
_cell.length_b   1.000
_cell.length_c   1.000
_cell.angle_alpha   90.00
_cell.angle_beta   90.00
_cell.angle_gamma   90.00
#
_symmetry.space_group_name_H-M   'P 1'
#
loop_
_entity.id
_entity.type
_entity.pdbx_description
1 polymer ?
#
loop_
_entity_poly.entity_id
_entity_poly.type
_entity_poly.pdbx_seq_one_letter_code
_entity_poly.pdbx_strand_id
1 'polypeptide(L)'
;MIELKKNNKNGRFGNTIFKSIAVGSAYELLRKDTIDHLAVIQNELHFKYCRFHGLFHDDMAVVRRDQNGNLAFQWHHIDKITDSLLSLGLKPFFELSSMPKALVGDVELKYGFPAGWKMITNEPEDYNEWGKLVERFVSHLVDRYGLDEVKTWYFEVWNEPNLKGFWPAGMEAYLEKLYPYAAFAVKKVSNELKVGGPATAGGEFVAEFIENCCKNNIPVDFVSTHAYPIGEYCEYDERVGSPYKLGEYFSGRFKEVEDAVANSSMPNLEIHWTEWNTQSGNTSKNITWTMNPTVDSHFGGACVVKNMLSIMDKCDSVAYWVASDIFSEAGQAHSVFSCTYGLLNIQGIKKATFNAYKLLRNMRGGIMDCINGDKLMLGCGICAAEENGVIRIIAYNQQLLEIENQPDWNESIIVPVDEDGDYSVTTAKIEKGHGSCYETWVDMGAPQNISKIQEEALRYAGMMNYGIQPKVSADKFVNVEFNLKADEVIYIEIQKKDIKALPRVISDEDMKLLNDNLMLAKK
;
A
#
# COMPACT_ATOMS: atom_id res chain seq x y z
N MET A 1 -12.87 0.40 -29.24
CA MET A 1 -12.87 1.89 -29.18
C MET A 1 -13.65 2.33 -27.96
N ILE A 2 -13.02 3.11 -27.10
CA ILE A 2 -13.57 3.66 -25.87
C ILE A 2 -13.83 5.15 -26.08
N GLU A 3 -14.98 5.65 -25.65
CA GLU A 3 -15.29 7.08 -25.64
C GLU A 3 -15.36 7.57 -24.21
N LEU A 4 -14.61 8.61 -23.87
CA LEU A 4 -14.70 9.26 -22.55
C LEU A 4 -15.77 10.35 -22.57
N LYS A 5 -16.49 10.49 -21.45
CA LYS A 5 -17.47 11.58 -21.27
C LYS A 5 -17.26 12.24 -19.92
N LYS A 6 -17.32 13.58 -19.89
CA LYS A 6 -17.35 14.33 -18.65
C LYS A 6 -18.65 14.01 -17.91
N ASN A 7 -18.53 13.65 -16.63
CA ASN A 7 -19.67 13.35 -15.79
C ASN A 7 -19.51 14.05 -14.42
N ASN A 8 -20.34 15.05 -14.18
CA ASN A 8 -20.32 15.79 -12.92
C ASN A 8 -20.98 15.03 -11.74
N LYS A 9 -21.54 13.84 -11.99
CA LYS A 9 -22.19 13.01 -10.95
C LYS A 9 -21.23 11.94 -10.39
N ASN A 10 -20.19 11.58 -11.12
CA ASN A 10 -19.16 10.68 -10.63
C ASN A 10 -18.34 11.39 -9.54
N GLY A 11 -17.89 10.64 -8.56
CA GLY A 11 -17.00 11.15 -7.52
C GLY A 11 -15.69 11.71 -8.06
N ARG A 12 -14.86 12.20 -7.17
CA ARG A 12 -13.47 12.57 -7.49
C ARG A 12 -12.55 11.38 -7.22
N PHE A 13 -11.46 11.30 -7.97
CA PHE A 13 -10.41 10.33 -7.70
C PHE A 13 -9.90 10.53 -6.27
N GLY A 14 -10.10 9.51 -5.44
CA GLY A 14 -9.89 9.58 -3.99
C GLY A 14 -8.43 9.39 -3.57
N ASN A 15 -8.12 9.79 -2.34
CA ASN A 15 -6.80 9.60 -1.73
C ASN A 15 -6.76 8.41 -0.75
N THR A 16 -7.79 7.57 -0.69
CA THR A 16 -7.93 6.44 0.23
C THR A 16 -6.72 5.51 0.16
N ILE A 17 -6.28 5.21 -1.06
CA ILE A 17 -5.14 4.33 -1.34
C ILE A 17 -3.77 4.91 -0.93
N PHE A 18 -3.71 6.19 -0.56
CA PHE A 18 -2.50 6.87 -0.06
C PHE A 18 -2.59 7.23 1.42
N LYS A 19 -3.60 6.75 2.13
CA LYS A 19 -3.71 7.05 3.56
C LYS A 19 -2.73 6.25 4.40
N SER A 20 -2.46 5.00 4.06
CA SER A 20 -1.62 4.14 4.89
C SER A 20 -0.58 3.36 4.08
N ILE A 21 0.58 3.16 4.70
CA ILE A 21 1.62 2.21 4.30
C ILE A 21 2.03 1.39 5.52
N ALA A 22 2.56 0.19 5.29
CA ALA A 22 3.06 -0.62 6.40
C ALA A 22 4.58 -0.83 6.32
N VAL A 23 5.18 -1.06 7.47
CA VAL A 23 6.54 -1.61 7.65
C VAL A 23 6.39 -2.92 8.44
N GLY A 24 7.28 -3.88 8.25
CA GLY A 24 7.13 -5.19 8.87
C GLY A 24 7.09 -5.11 10.39
N SER A 25 8.07 -4.48 11.03
CA SER A 25 8.12 -4.41 12.48
C SER A 25 8.62 -3.07 13.05
N ALA A 26 8.26 -2.80 14.30
CA ALA A 26 8.76 -1.66 15.08
C ALA A 26 10.30 -1.65 15.14
N TYR A 27 10.92 -2.81 15.29
CA TYR A 27 12.38 -2.96 15.32
C TYR A 27 13.04 -2.50 14.01
N GLU A 28 12.42 -2.79 12.87
CA GLU A 28 12.93 -2.35 11.56
C GLU A 28 12.93 -0.83 11.42
N LEU A 29 11.98 -0.13 12.06
CA LEU A 29 11.94 1.33 12.09
C LEU A 29 13.08 1.97 12.89
N LEU A 30 13.83 1.21 13.70
CA LEU A 30 15.07 1.67 14.33
C LEU A 30 16.26 1.72 13.37
N ARG A 31 16.15 1.07 12.22
CA ARG A 31 17.21 1.01 11.21
C ARG A 31 17.19 2.27 10.35
N LYS A 32 18.39 2.79 10.11
CA LYS A 32 18.56 3.98 9.25
C LYS A 32 18.10 3.72 7.82
N ASP A 33 18.45 2.57 7.26
CA ASP A 33 18.11 2.21 5.89
C ASP A 33 16.59 2.08 5.67
N THR A 34 15.84 1.55 6.64
CA THR A 34 14.36 1.55 6.59
C THR A 34 13.81 2.98 6.57
N ILE A 35 14.35 3.88 7.39
CA ILE A 35 13.93 5.29 7.40
C ILE A 35 14.30 6.00 6.11
N ASP A 36 15.48 5.72 5.53
CA ASP A 36 15.89 6.25 4.24
C ASP A 36 14.94 5.78 3.10
N HIS A 37 14.52 4.51 3.12
CA HIS A 37 13.54 3.99 2.17
C HIS A 37 12.17 4.66 2.33
N LEU A 38 11.69 4.84 3.58
CA LEU A 38 10.46 5.58 3.84
C LEU A 38 10.55 7.03 3.36
N ALA A 39 11.71 7.68 3.49
CA ALA A 39 11.92 9.03 2.96
C ALA A 39 11.78 9.08 1.43
N VAL A 40 12.32 8.10 0.70
CA VAL A 40 12.13 7.98 -0.76
C VAL A 40 10.65 7.82 -1.10
N ILE A 41 9.93 6.97 -0.38
CA ILE A 41 8.50 6.73 -0.59
C ILE A 41 7.70 8.01 -0.31
N GLN A 42 7.96 8.67 0.83
CA GLN A 42 7.23 9.88 1.22
C GLN A 42 7.45 11.06 0.27
N ASN A 43 8.65 11.21 -0.28
CA ASN A 43 8.94 12.28 -1.24
C ASN A 43 8.11 12.18 -2.54
N GLU A 44 7.61 11.01 -2.90
CA GLU A 44 6.89 10.80 -4.15
C GLU A 44 5.44 10.34 -3.98
N LEU A 45 5.13 9.61 -2.91
CA LEU A 45 3.81 8.99 -2.72
C LEU A 45 2.97 9.67 -1.63
N HIS A 46 3.59 10.33 -0.63
CA HIS A 46 2.92 11.13 0.41
C HIS A 46 1.83 10.36 1.17
N PHE A 47 2.17 9.23 1.76
CA PHE A 47 1.28 8.53 2.68
C PHE A 47 1.05 9.33 3.97
N LYS A 48 -0.04 9.05 4.68
CA LYS A 48 -0.39 9.77 5.91
C LYS A 48 -0.05 8.98 7.17
N TYR A 49 -0.24 7.66 7.14
CA TYR A 49 -0.04 6.77 8.29
C TYR A 49 0.95 5.67 7.95
N CYS A 50 1.65 5.17 8.98
CA CYS A 50 2.53 4.01 8.92
C CYS A 50 2.10 3.00 9.98
N ARG A 51 1.77 1.76 9.56
CA ARG A 51 1.46 0.62 10.41
C ARG A 51 2.66 -0.32 10.51
N PHE A 52 2.83 -0.99 11.64
CA PHE A 52 3.91 -1.95 11.86
C PHE A 52 3.60 -2.89 13.03
N HIS A 53 4.13 -4.11 12.97
CA HIS A 53 4.00 -5.13 14.00
C HIS A 53 4.93 -4.88 15.20
N GLY A 54 4.65 -5.59 16.31
CA GLY A 54 5.59 -5.87 17.37
C GLY A 54 6.05 -4.68 18.17
N LEU A 55 5.16 -3.73 18.40
CA LEU A 55 5.41 -2.56 19.23
C LEU A 55 5.96 -2.93 20.62
N PHE A 56 5.45 -4.03 21.21
CA PHE A 56 5.84 -4.51 22.54
C PHE A 56 6.75 -5.74 22.50
N HIS A 57 7.29 -6.07 21.34
CA HIS A 57 8.29 -7.13 21.22
C HIS A 57 9.47 -6.90 22.15
N ASP A 58 10.07 -7.96 22.70
CA ASP A 58 11.16 -7.82 23.68
C ASP A 58 12.38 -7.06 23.13
N ASP A 59 12.63 -7.10 21.82
CA ASP A 59 13.68 -6.31 21.16
C ASP A 59 13.44 -4.80 21.21
N MET A 60 12.20 -4.36 21.42
CA MET A 60 11.85 -2.97 21.66
C MET A 60 12.11 -2.54 23.12
N ALA A 61 12.39 -3.49 24.00
CA ALA A 61 12.73 -3.29 25.41
C ALA A 61 11.75 -2.38 26.18
N VAL A 62 10.45 -2.45 25.84
CA VAL A 62 9.42 -1.53 26.36
C VAL A 62 9.07 -1.82 27.81
N VAL A 63 9.05 -3.09 28.20
CA VAL A 63 8.61 -3.51 29.53
C VAL A 63 9.49 -4.63 30.08
N ARG A 64 9.73 -4.57 31.37
CA ARG A 64 10.44 -5.60 32.14
C ARG A 64 9.88 -5.69 33.55
N ARG A 65 10.21 -6.74 34.30
CA ARG A 65 9.98 -6.78 35.73
C ARG A 65 11.19 -6.24 36.48
N ASP A 66 10.94 -5.43 37.50
CA ASP A 66 11.95 -4.96 38.43
C ASP A 66 12.31 -6.06 39.45
N GLN A 67 13.21 -5.74 40.41
CA GLN A 67 13.66 -6.69 41.46
C GLN A 67 12.53 -7.15 42.40
N ASN A 68 11.42 -6.41 42.46
CA ASN A 68 10.25 -6.70 43.28
C ASN A 68 9.14 -7.40 42.46
N GLY A 69 9.39 -7.71 41.19
CA GLY A 69 8.41 -8.30 40.28
C GLY A 69 7.42 -7.31 39.65
N ASN A 70 7.54 -6.00 39.92
CA ASN A 70 6.66 -4.99 39.32
C ASN A 70 7.04 -4.67 37.89
N LEU A 71 6.04 -4.31 37.06
CA LEU A 71 6.30 -3.85 35.70
C LEU A 71 7.00 -2.49 35.71
N ALA A 72 8.13 -2.42 35.04
CA ALA A 72 8.91 -1.21 34.78
C ALA A 72 8.93 -0.96 33.27
N PHE A 73 8.65 0.28 32.87
CA PHE A 73 8.47 0.67 31.46
C PHE A 73 9.60 1.61 31.01
N GLN A 74 9.96 1.50 29.73
CA GLN A 74 10.83 2.47 29.07
C GLN A 74 10.36 2.70 27.62
N TRP A 75 10.43 3.95 27.16
CA TRP A 75 9.83 4.36 25.89
C TRP A 75 10.84 4.80 24.85
N HIS A 76 12.12 4.71 25.13
CA HIS A 76 13.18 5.27 24.30
C HIS A 76 13.12 4.82 22.84
N HIS A 77 12.91 3.53 22.57
CA HIS A 77 12.78 3.02 21.20
C HIS A 77 11.46 3.46 20.56
N ILE A 78 10.37 3.49 21.32
CA ILE A 78 9.06 3.99 20.85
C ILE A 78 9.16 5.46 20.45
N ASP A 79 9.78 6.29 21.31
CA ASP A 79 10.01 7.70 21.00
C ASP A 79 10.82 7.87 19.72
N LYS A 80 11.89 7.08 19.58
CA LYS A 80 12.77 7.14 18.41
C LYS A 80 12.04 6.83 17.11
N ILE A 81 11.23 5.76 17.07
CA ILE A 81 10.48 5.42 15.85
C ILE A 81 9.38 6.44 15.57
N THR A 82 8.66 6.89 16.60
CA THR A 82 7.59 7.88 16.48
C THR A 82 8.15 9.21 15.96
N ASP A 83 9.23 9.73 16.56
CA ASP A 83 9.89 10.95 16.11
C ASP A 83 10.38 10.83 14.65
N SER A 84 10.92 9.66 14.27
CA SER A 84 11.35 9.40 12.89
C SER A 84 10.18 9.43 11.91
N LEU A 85 9.05 8.77 12.21
CA LEU A 85 7.86 8.79 11.37
C LEU A 85 7.30 10.22 11.23
N LEU A 86 7.14 10.94 12.33
CA LEU A 86 6.63 12.32 12.32
C LEU A 86 7.54 13.26 11.53
N SER A 87 8.86 13.07 11.58
CA SER A 87 9.81 13.85 10.78
C SER A 87 9.65 13.65 9.27
N LEU A 88 9.10 12.52 8.85
CA LEU A 88 8.74 12.21 7.46
C LEU A 88 7.30 12.61 7.10
N GLY A 89 6.55 13.22 8.01
CA GLY A 89 5.13 13.55 7.82
C GLY A 89 4.20 12.33 7.92
N LEU A 90 4.68 11.21 8.46
CA LEU A 90 3.89 10.00 8.71
C LEU A 90 3.39 10.00 10.15
N LYS A 91 2.11 9.71 10.35
CA LYS A 91 1.53 9.47 11.67
C LYS A 91 1.54 7.98 11.98
N PRO A 92 1.78 7.57 13.24
CA PRO A 92 1.67 6.17 13.60
C PRO A 92 0.24 5.62 13.45
N PHE A 93 0.12 4.41 12.94
CA PHE A 93 -1.01 3.52 13.09
C PHE A 93 -0.51 2.35 13.94
N PHE A 94 -0.60 2.51 15.26
CA PHE A 94 0.00 1.56 16.19
C PHE A 94 -0.77 0.27 16.26
N GLU A 95 -0.12 -0.84 15.95
CA GLU A 95 -0.60 -2.17 16.28
C GLU A 95 -0.08 -2.56 17.66
N LEU A 96 -0.98 -2.75 18.61
CA LEU A 96 -0.67 -3.13 19.99
C LEU A 96 -0.36 -4.63 20.06
N SER A 97 0.84 -5.00 19.68
CA SER A 97 1.41 -6.35 19.67
C SER A 97 2.95 -6.28 19.83
N SER A 98 3.67 -7.33 20.01
CA SER A 98 3.32 -8.67 20.43
C SER A 98 3.18 -8.75 21.96
N MET A 99 2.94 -9.95 22.51
CA MET A 99 2.96 -10.14 23.96
C MET A 99 4.41 -10.10 24.46
N PRO A 100 4.81 -9.14 25.32
CA PRO A 100 6.16 -9.14 25.90
C PRO A 100 6.32 -10.28 26.92
N LYS A 101 7.50 -10.88 26.96
CA LYS A 101 7.81 -11.97 27.91
C LYS A 101 7.49 -11.60 29.36
N ALA A 102 7.66 -10.33 29.72
CA ALA A 102 7.40 -9.84 31.08
C ALA A 102 5.94 -10.02 31.54
N LEU A 103 4.97 -10.15 30.61
CA LEU A 103 3.57 -10.37 30.91
C LEU A 103 3.17 -11.85 30.83
N VAL A 104 4.02 -12.72 30.30
CA VAL A 104 3.79 -14.16 30.23
C VAL A 104 4.34 -14.80 31.51
N GLY A 105 3.55 -15.59 32.19
CA GLY A 105 3.98 -16.31 33.39
C GLY A 105 5.09 -17.34 33.12
N ASP A 106 5.40 -18.14 34.12
CA ASP A 106 6.39 -19.22 34.01
C ASP A 106 5.82 -20.42 33.23
N VAL A 107 5.59 -20.21 31.94
CA VAL A 107 5.07 -21.21 31.01
C VAL A 107 5.95 -21.27 29.76
N GLU A 108 5.81 -22.36 29.00
CA GLU A 108 6.49 -22.49 27.72
C GLU A 108 6.05 -21.38 26.75
N LEU A 109 7.04 -20.67 26.19
CA LEU A 109 6.78 -19.61 25.22
C LEU A 109 6.36 -20.18 23.89
N LYS A 110 5.21 -19.72 23.39
CA LYS A 110 4.70 -20.01 22.06
C LYS A 110 5.15 -18.89 21.13
N TYR A 111 5.88 -19.26 20.11
CA TYR A 111 6.29 -18.32 19.07
C TYR A 111 5.39 -18.48 17.87
N GLY A 112 4.83 -17.36 17.44
CA GLY A 112 3.96 -17.30 16.29
C GLY A 112 4.72 -17.11 14.98
N PHE A 113 3.93 -17.06 13.95
CA PHE A 113 4.38 -16.61 12.66
C PHE A 113 4.62 -15.08 12.72
N PRO A 114 5.71 -14.59 12.17
CA PRO A 114 6.68 -15.34 11.39
C PRO A 114 7.79 -15.94 12.26
N ALA A 115 8.15 -17.16 11.92
CA ALA A 115 9.10 -17.94 12.71
C ALA A 115 10.50 -17.30 12.85
N GLY A 116 10.89 -16.43 11.92
CA GLY A 116 12.17 -15.75 11.95
C GLY A 116 12.30 -14.67 13.02
N TRP A 117 11.18 -14.12 13.51
CA TRP A 117 11.18 -12.97 14.42
C TRP A 117 10.79 -13.31 15.87
N LYS A 118 10.38 -14.56 16.13
CA LYS A 118 10.07 -15.05 17.48
C LYS A 118 9.02 -14.20 18.23
N MET A 119 7.98 -13.78 17.55
CA MET A 119 6.86 -13.07 18.15
C MET A 119 6.16 -13.98 19.18
N ILE A 120 6.11 -13.54 20.44
CA ILE A 120 5.42 -14.29 21.50
C ILE A 120 3.91 -14.11 21.34
N THR A 121 3.18 -15.23 21.31
CA THR A 121 1.74 -15.31 21.09
C THR A 121 0.98 -15.94 22.26
N ASN A 122 1.63 -16.09 23.41
CA ASN A 122 0.96 -16.51 24.64
C ASN A 122 -0.05 -15.46 25.09
N GLU A 123 -1.10 -15.91 25.78
CA GLU A 123 -1.92 -15.01 26.59
C GLU A 123 -1.07 -14.43 27.72
N PRO A 124 -1.36 -13.20 28.21
CA PRO A 124 -0.74 -12.69 29.42
C PRO A 124 -1.22 -13.51 30.63
N GLU A 125 -0.40 -13.65 31.65
CA GLU A 125 -0.77 -14.27 32.90
C GLU A 125 -1.92 -13.53 33.60
N ASP A 126 -1.88 -12.18 33.52
CA ASP A 126 -2.93 -11.28 34.00
C ASP A 126 -3.28 -10.23 32.93
N TYR A 127 -4.50 -10.26 32.44
CA TYR A 127 -5.00 -9.26 31.47
C TYR A 127 -5.08 -7.84 32.03
N ASN A 128 -5.10 -7.66 33.38
CA ASN A 128 -4.98 -6.32 33.97
C ASN A 128 -3.58 -5.73 33.73
N GLU A 129 -2.54 -6.56 33.72
CA GLU A 129 -1.18 -6.10 33.39
C GLU A 129 -1.06 -5.76 31.89
N TRP A 130 -1.74 -6.49 31.01
CA TRP A 130 -1.88 -6.12 29.60
C TRP A 130 -2.54 -4.73 29.44
N GLY A 131 -3.71 -4.54 30.06
CA GLY A 131 -4.37 -3.23 30.10
C GLY A 131 -3.50 -2.13 30.68
N LYS A 132 -2.76 -2.42 31.76
CA LYS A 132 -1.81 -1.46 32.36
C LYS A 132 -0.67 -1.08 31.43
N LEU A 133 -0.11 -2.03 30.66
CA LEU A 133 0.92 -1.74 29.65
C LEU A 133 0.36 -0.78 28.59
N VAL A 134 -0.82 -1.07 28.05
CA VAL A 134 -1.48 -0.21 27.04
C VAL A 134 -1.78 1.18 27.62
N GLU A 135 -2.34 1.29 28.81
CA GLU A 135 -2.62 2.57 29.49
C GLU A 135 -1.34 3.40 29.64
N ARG A 136 -0.27 2.78 30.14
CA ARG A 136 1.02 3.47 30.37
C ARG A 136 1.66 3.93 29.06
N PHE A 137 1.58 3.10 28.01
CA PHE A 137 2.05 3.44 26.69
C PHE A 137 1.31 4.65 26.11
N VAL A 138 -0.02 4.59 26.11
CA VAL A 138 -0.86 5.66 25.54
C VAL A 138 -0.73 6.96 26.34
N SER A 139 -0.67 6.88 27.70
CA SER A 139 -0.41 8.03 28.55
C SER A 139 0.92 8.70 28.21
N HIS A 140 1.99 7.90 28.02
CA HIS A 140 3.30 8.42 27.62
C HIS A 140 3.24 9.18 26.29
N LEU A 141 2.51 8.65 25.30
CA LEU A 141 2.36 9.33 24.01
C LEU A 141 1.63 10.67 24.16
N VAL A 142 0.54 10.71 24.94
CA VAL A 142 -0.19 11.95 25.22
C VAL A 142 0.66 12.97 25.98
N ASP A 143 1.41 12.51 26.98
CA ASP A 143 2.33 13.37 27.74
C ASP A 143 3.44 13.96 26.87
N ARG A 144 3.96 13.18 25.89
CA ARG A 144 5.08 13.60 25.04
C ARG A 144 4.65 14.43 23.83
N TYR A 145 3.60 14.02 23.13
CA TYR A 145 3.19 14.62 21.86
C TYR A 145 1.95 15.50 21.95
N GLY A 146 1.25 15.48 23.08
CA GLY A 146 0.01 16.20 23.31
C GLY A 146 -1.22 15.46 22.76
N LEU A 147 -2.35 15.62 23.46
CA LEU A 147 -3.60 14.95 23.09
C LEU A 147 -4.07 15.33 21.66
N ASP A 148 -3.92 16.61 21.28
CA ASP A 148 -4.38 17.09 19.97
C ASP A 148 -3.67 16.40 18.79
N GLU A 149 -2.41 15.97 18.97
CA GLU A 149 -1.71 15.17 17.97
C GLU A 149 -2.11 13.70 18.07
N VAL A 150 -2.06 13.11 19.27
CA VAL A 150 -2.27 11.66 19.48
C VAL A 150 -3.69 11.22 19.15
N LYS A 151 -4.71 12.07 19.35
CA LYS A 151 -6.10 11.75 18.96
C LYS A 151 -6.31 11.59 17.44
N THR A 152 -5.33 11.98 16.65
CA THR A 152 -5.34 11.79 15.19
C THR A 152 -4.72 10.46 14.75
N TRP A 153 -4.14 9.71 15.69
CA TRP A 153 -3.51 8.40 15.46
C TRP A 153 -4.52 7.28 15.71
N TYR A 154 -4.13 6.05 15.33
CA TYR A 154 -4.94 4.86 15.50
C TYR A 154 -4.23 3.87 16.42
N PHE A 155 -5.01 3.16 17.24
CA PHE A 155 -4.55 2.09 18.12
C PHE A 155 -5.31 0.81 17.75
N GLU A 156 -4.68 -0.04 16.96
CA GLU A 156 -5.19 -1.33 16.52
C GLU A 156 -4.75 -2.40 17.53
N VAL A 157 -5.68 -3.27 17.91
CA VAL A 157 -5.36 -4.30 18.91
C VAL A 157 -5.01 -5.60 18.22
N TRP A 158 -3.73 -6.00 18.33
CA TRP A 158 -3.19 -7.25 17.83
C TRP A 158 -3.12 -7.36 16.29
N ASN A 159 -2.75 -8.57 15.81
CA ASN A 159 -2.67 -8.95 14.39
C ASN A 159 -3.24 -10.34 14.18
N GLU A 160 -4.14 -10.48 13.21
CA GLU A 160 -4.72 -11.74 12.71
C GLU A 160 -5.10 -12.76 13.80
N PRO A 161 -5.90 -12.38 14.82
CA PRO A 161 -6.25 -13.26 15.92
C PRO A 161 -7.12 -14.46 15.49
N ASN A 162 -7.65 -14.46 14.27
CA ASN A 162 -8.34 -15.60 13.66
C ASN A 162 -7.38 -16.71 13.18
N LEU A 163 -6.08 -16.42 13.08
CA LEU A 163 -5.06 -17.39 12.71
C LEU A 163 -4.29 -17.90 13.93
N LYS A 164 -4.25 -19.22 14.11
CA LYS A 164 -3.54 -19.87 15.24
C LYS A 164 -2.04 -19.53 15.28
N GLY A 165 -1.45 -19.17 14.14
CA GLY A 165 -0.07 -18.76 14.05
C GLY A 165 0.21 -17.41 14.72
N PHE A 166 -0.81 -16.55 14.85
CA PHE A 166 -0.68 -15.23 15.50
C PHE A 166 -1.35 -15.20 16.87
N TRP A 167 -2.45 -15.96 17.06
CA TRP A 167 -3.15 -16.01 18.33
C TRP A 167 -3.71 -17.43 18.62
N PRO A 168 -2.92 -18.32 19.24
CA PRO A 168 -3.34 -19.70 19.51
C PRO A 168 -4.58 -19.82 20.41
N ALA A 169 -4.87 -18.79 21.22
CA ALA A 169 -6.04 -18.76 22.10
C ALA A 169 -7.37 -18.61 21.32
N GLY A 170 -7.30 -18.11 20.06
CA GLY A 170 -8.46 -18.00 19.16
C GLY A 170 -9.32 -16.75 19.37
N MET A 171 -10.30 -16.60 18.48
CA MET A 171 -11.13 -15.39 18.41
C MET A 171 -11.96 -15.13 19.68
N GLU A 172 -12.43 -16.17 20.37
CA GLU A 172 -13.19 -16.01 21.62
C GLU A 172 -12.35 -15.29 22.68
N ALA A 173 -11.11 -15.74 22.91
CA ALA A 173 -10.20 -15.10 23.86
C ALA A 173 -9.82 -13.67 23.43
N TYR A 174 -9.72 -13.42 22.12
CA TYR A 174 -9.50 -12.09 21.59
C TYR A 174 -10.70 -11.16 21.90
N LEU A 175 -11.91 -11.59 21.56
CA LEU A 175 -13.15 -10.80 21.70
C LEU A 175 -13.52 -10.55 23.17
N GLU A 176 -13.31 -11.52 24.05
CA GLU A 176 -13.73 -11.44 25.45
C GLU A 176 -12.68 -10.85 26.39
N LYS A 177 -11.39 -10.93 26.02
CA LYS A 177 -10.29 -10.57 26.92
C LYS A 177 -9.29 -9.59 26.27
N LEU A 178 -8.56 -10.01 25.23
CA LEU A 178 -7.42 -9.25 24.72
C LEU A 178 -7.84 -7.84 24.25
N TYR A 179 -8.86 -7.78 23.40
CA TYR A 179 -9.37 -6.52 22.86
C TYR A 179 -10.00 -5.62 23.94
N PRO A 180 -10.94 -6.11 24.78
CA PRO A 180 -11.59 -5.25 25.78
C PRO A 180 -10.61 -4.59 26.75
N TYR A 181 -9.65 -5.33 27.28
CA TYR A 181 -8.67 -4.76 28.22
C TYR A 181 -7.83 -3.67 27.57
N ALA A 182 -7.43 -3.83 26.31
CA ALA A 182 -6.72 -2.79 25.57
C ALA A 182 -7.61 -1.60 25.26
N ALA A 183 -8.84 -1.83 24.77
CA ALA A 183 -9.77 -0.77 24.39
C ALA A 183 -10.16 0.13 25.57
N PHE A 184 -10.50 -0.46 26.71
CA PHE A 184 -10.78 0.30 27.94
C PHE A 184 -9.55 1.04 28.44
N ALA A 185 -8.35 0.47 28.32
CA ALA A 185 -7.10 1.13 28.70
C ALA A 185 -6.81 2.39 27.85
N VAL A 186 -7.02 2.32 26.53
CA VAL A 186 -6.90 3.49 25.63
C VAL A 186 -7.93 4.57 26.03
N LYS A 187 -9.19 4.20 26.19
CA LYS A 187 -10.27 5.15 26.54
C LYS A 187 -10.13 5.71 27.97
N LYS A 188 -9.49 5.02 28.86
CA LYS A 188 -9.18 5.52 30.20
C LYS A 188 -8.22 6.72 30.17
N VAL A 189 -7.31 6.78 29.16
CA VAL A 189 -6.44 7.94 28.96
C VAL A 189 -7.21 9.12 28.38
N SER A 190 -7.98 8.89 27.32
CA SER A 190 -8.92 9.87 26.76
C SER A 190 -9.96 9.22 25.86
N ASN A 191 -11.21 9.68 25.96
CA ASN A 191 -12.28 9.24 25.06
C ASN A 191 -12.12 9.72 23.61
N GLU A 192 -11.25 10.71 23.37
CA GLU A 192 -10.96 11.23 22.02
C GLU A 192 -10.00 10.33 21.22
N LEU A 193 -9.33 9.37 21.86
CA LEU A 193 -8.39 8.46 21.22
C LEU A 193 -9.13 7.36 20.47
N LYS A 194 -8.60 6.96 19.30
CA LYS A 194 -9.23 5.97 18.43
C LYS A 194 -8.65 4.57 18.67
N VAL A 195 -9.49 3.62 19.07
CA VAL A 195 -9.12 2.21 19.23
C VAL A 195 -10.02 1.31 18.39
N GLY A 196 -9.45 0.27 17.78
CA GLY A 196 -10.19 -0.65 16.93
C GLY A 196 -9.47 -1.98 16.68
N GLY A 197 -10.09 -2.77 15.83
CA GLY A 197 -9.71 -4.11 15.41
C GLY A 197 -10.77 -4.66 14.45
N PRO A 198 -10.89 -5.99 14.26
CA PRO A 198 -10.11 -7.05 14.90
C PRO A 198 -8.79 -7.40 14.18
N ALA A 199 -8.40 -6.66 13.15
CA ALA A 199 -7.20 -6.90 12.34
C ALA A 199 -7.10 -8.35 11.81
N THR A 200 -8.23 -8.92 11.41
CA THR A 200 -8.32 -10.32 10.99
C THR A 200 -7.84 -10.54 9.56
N ALA A 201 -7.30 -11.71 9.30
CA ALA A 201 -7.03 -12.15 7.94
C ALA A 201 -8.35 -12.31 7.15
N GLY A 202 -8.34 -11.87 5.89
CA GLY A 202 -9.39 -12.18 4.92
C GLY A 202 -10.74 -11.50 5.10
N GLY A 203 -10.85 -10.42 5.90
CA GLY A 203 -12.12 -9.75 6.16
C GLY A 203 -13.06 -10.52 7.10
N GLU A 204 -12.57 -11.57 7.76
CA GLU A 204 -13.38 -12.43 8.61
C GLU A 204 -13.69 -11.79 9.97
N PHE A 205 -14.76 -12.21 10.64
CA PHE A 205 -15.16 -11.82 11.99
C PHE A 205 -15.45 -10.33 12.22
N VAL A 206 -15.55 -9.50 11.19
CA VAL A 206 -15.83 -8.07 11.37
C VAL A 206 -17.22 -7.83 11.94
N ALA A 207 -18.25 -8.53 11.44
CA ALA A 207 -19.62 -8.42 11.96
C ALA A 207 -19.71 -8.87 13.42
N GLU A 208 -19.14 -10.04 13.73
CA GLU A 208 -19.13 -10.62 15.08
C GLU A 208 -18.38 -9.72 16.07
N PHE A 209 -17.29 -9.09 15.63
CA PHE A 209 -16.53 -8.14 16.43
C PHE A 209 -17.36 -6.90 16.77
N ILE A 210 -18.05 -6.30 15.81
CA ILE A 210 -18.92 -5.14 16.03
C ILE A 210 -20.06 -5.51 16.99
N GLU A 211 -20.73 -6.64 16.75
CA GLU A 211 -21.80 -7.12 17.61
C GLU A 211 -21.35 -7.34 19.05
N ASN A 212 -20.17 -7.97 19.23
CA ASN A 212 -19.60 -8.20 20.55
C ASN A 212 -19.32 -6.89 21.27
N CYS A 213 -18.71 -5.92 20.57
CA CYS A 213 -18.43 -4.58 21.12
C CYS A 213 -19.73 -3.87 21.54
N CYS A 214 -20.74 -3.88 20.68
CA CYS A 214 -22.01 -3.25 20.95
C CYS A 214 -22.73 -3.90 22.15
N LYS A 215 -22.87 -5.22 22.17
CA LYS A 215 -23.55 -5.99 23.21
C LYS A 215 -22.93 -5.80 24.60
N ASN A 216 -21.61 -5.73 24.66
CA ASN A 216 -20.84 -5.65 25.90
C ASN A 216 -20.38 -4.23 26.27
N ASN A 217 -20.79 -3.21 25.51
CA ASN A 217 -20.36 -1.81 25.66
C ASN A 217 -18.83 -1.66 25.65
N ILE A 218 -18.14 -2.41 24.79
CA ILE A 218 -16.70 -2.32 24.61
C ILE A 218 -16.42 -1.19 23.60
N PRO A 219 -15.51 -0.26 23.90
CA PRO A 219 -15.18 0.83 22.99
C PRO A 219 -14.64 0.34 21.64
N VAL A 220 -15.12 0.92 20.54
CA VAL A 220 -14.62 0.71 19.19
C VAL A 220 -14.86 1.97 18.36
N ASP A 221 -13.84 2.47 17.67
CA ASP A 221 -13.92 3.67 16.83
C ASP A 221 -13.72 3.35 15.35
N PHE A 222 -13.14 2.21 15.03
CA PHE A 222 -12.93 1.74 13.66
C PHE A 222 -12.86 0.22 13.60
N VAL A 223 -13.07 -0.32 12.41
CA VAL A 223 -12.75 -1.71 12.11
C VAL A 223 -11.51 -1.81 11.25
N SER A 224 -10.72 -2.87 11.47
CA SER A 224 -9.55 -3.18 10.64
C SER A 224 -9.51 -4.65 10.26
N THR A 225 -8.95 -4.93 9.09
CA THR A 225 -8.80 -6.28 8.56
C THR A 225 -7.80 -6.30 7.41
N HIS A 226 -7.51 -7.48 6.85
CA HIS A 226 -6.53 -7.70 5.79
C HIS A 226 -7.17 -8.34 4.56
N ALA A 227 -6.62 -8.05 3.37
CA ALA A 227 -6.97 -8.75 2.14
C ALA A 227 -5.77 -8.96 1.25
N TYR A 228 -5.69 -10.16 0.69
CA TYR A 228 -4.74 -10.52 -0.34
C TYR A 228 -5.52 -11.14 -1.50
N PRO A 229 -5.15 -10.89 -2.77
CA PRO A 229 -5.88 -11.38 -3.95
C PRO A 229 -5.63 -12.89 -4.18
N ILE A 230 -5.94 -13.70 -3.17
CA ILE A 230 -5.81 -15.16 -3.20
C ILE A 230 -6.82 -15.71 -4.22
N GLY A 231 -6.38 -16.61 -5.10
CA GLY A 231 -7.24 -17.21 -6.13
C GLY A 231 -7.45 -16.35 -7.37
N GLU A 232 -6.95 -15.10 -7.41
CA GLU A 232 -6.94 -14.30 -8.64
C GLU A 232 -5.68 -14.50 -9.48
N TYR A 233 -4.53 -14.73 -8.83
CA TYR A 233 -3.21 -14.79 -9.47
C TYR A 233 -2.36 -15.99 -9.06
N CYS A 234 -2.85 -16.81 -8.14
CA CYS A 234 -2.13 -17.98 -7.63
C CYS A 234 -3.10 -19.14 -7.51
N GLU A 235 -2.54 -20.38 -7.44
CA GLU A 235 -3.35 -21.59 -7.30
C GLU A 235 -4.40 -21.43 -6.19
N TYR A 236 -5.61 -21.83 -6.53
CA TYR A 236 -6.77 -21.81 -5.67
C TYR A 236 -6.48 -22.52 -4.34
N ASP A 237 -6.67 -21.83 -3.24
CA ASP A 237 -6.74 -22.45 -1.92
C ASP A 237 -8.18 -22.91 -1.68
N GLU A 238 -8.42 -24.22 -1.66
CA GLU A 238 -9.74 -24.82 -1.41
C GLU A 238 -10.40 -24.34 -0.11
N ARG A 239 -9.61 -23.77 0.82
CA ARG A 239 -10.09 -23.18 2.06
C ARG A 239 -10.86 -21.87 1.85
N VAL A 240 -10.65 -21.24 0.71
CA VAL A 240 -11.22 -19.91 0.37
C VAL A 240 -12.41 -20.07 -0.57
N GLY A 241 -13.21 -21.11 -0.52
CA GLY A 241 -14.37 -21.32 -1.39
C GLY A 241 -15.00 -20.00 -1.84
N SER A 242 -14.59 -19.49 -3.02
CA SER A 242 -14.95 -18.14 -3.43
C SER A 242 -16.25 -18.17 -4.22
N PRO A 243 -17.29 -17.44 -3.79
CA PRO A 243 -18.47 -17.19 -4.59
C PRO A 243 -18.24 -16.16 -5.70
N TYR A 244 -17.02 -15.57 -5.77
CA TYR A 244 -16.71 -14.46 -6.66
C TYR A 244 -16.35 -14.92 -8.07
N LYS A 245 -16.66 -14.06 -9.03
CA LYS A 245 -16.19 -14.22 -10.40
C LYS A 245 -14.68 -14.03 -10.45
N LEU A 246 -14.10 -14.54 -11.51
CA LEU A 246 -12.72 -14.37 -11.85
C LEU A 246 -12.27 -12.91 -11.78
N GLY A 247 -11.16 -12.64 -11.08
CA GLY A 247 -10.62 -11.30 -10.93
C GLY A 247 -11.41 -10.35 -10.04
N GLU A 248 -12.47 -10.82 -9.36
CA GLU A 248 -13.31 -10.01 -8.47
C GLU A 248 -13.15 -10.36 -6.98
N TYR A 249 -12.36 -11.37 -6.63
CA TYR A 249 -12.21 -11.82 -5.24
C TYR A 249 -11.81 -10.68 -4.30
N PHE A 250 -10.76 -9.95 -4.64
CA PHE A 250 -10.26 -8.86 -3.80
C PHE A 250 -11.32 -7.78 -3.55
N SER A 251 -11.92 -7.25 -4.61
CA SER A 251 -12.97 -6.22 -4.50
C SER A 251 -14.24 -6.73 -3.81
N GLY A 252 -14.53 -8.02 -3.95
CA GLY A 252 -15.65 -8.67 -3.29
C GLY A 252 -15.49 -8.71 -1.77
N ARG A 253 -14.28 -9.03 -1.27
CA ARG A 253 -14.00 -9.01 0.18
C ARG A 253 -14.16 -7.60 0.76
N PHE A 254 -13.75 -6.55 0.03
CA PHE A 254 -13.99 -5.17 0.45
C PHE A 254 -15.48 -4.85 0.56
N LYS A 255 -16.27 -5.30 -0.43
CA LYS A 255 -17.72 -5.11 -0.42
C LYS A 255 -18.40 -5.86 0.74
N GLU A 256 -17.97 -7.07 1.07
CA GLU A 256 -18.52 -7.81 2.21
C GLU A 256 -18.31 -7.09 3.53
N VAL A 257 -17.12 -6.54 3.76
CA VAL A 257 -16.81 -5.79 4.98
C VAL A 257 -17.57 -4.46 5.02
N GLU A 258 -17.66 -3.75 3.88
CA GLU A 258 -18.49 -2.55 3.76
C GLU A 258 -19.95 -2.84 4.12
N ASP A 259 -20.51 -3.94 3.57
CA ASP A 259 -21.89 -4.35 3.87
C ASP A 259 -22.05 -4.80 5.34
N ALA A 260 -21.07 -5.49 5.90
CA ALA A 260 -21.10 -5.90 7.31
C ALA A 260 -21.15 -4.69 8.25
N VAL A 261 -20.35 -3.66 8.00
CA VAL A 261 -20.37 -2.41 8.77
C VAL A 261 -21.69 -1.66 8.55
N ALA A 262 -22.11 -1.46 7.30
CA ALA A 262 -23.32 -0.71 6.96
C ALA A 262 -24.60 -1.33 7.56
N ASN A 263 -24.65 -2.66 7.69
CA ASN A 263 -25.79 -3.40 8.27
C ASN A 263 -25.66 -3.65 9.77
N SER A 264 -24.58 -3.21 10.42
CA SER A 264 -24.33 -3.41 11.84
C SER A 264 -25.07 -2.38 12.71
N SER A 265 -24.96 -2.57 14.03
CA SER A 265 -25.44 -1.58 15.03
C SER A 265 -24.59 -0.28 15.02
N MET A 266 -23.46 -0.26 14.32
CA MET A 266 -22.51 0.87 14.25
C MET A 266 -22.13 1.19 12.79
N PRO A 267 -23.07 1.62 11.93
CA PRO A 267 -22.87 1.70 10.47
C PRO A 267 -21.92 2.82 10.01
N ASN A 268 -21.41 3.64 10.92
CA ASN A 268 -20.53 4.77 10.61
C ASN A 268 -19.07 4.53 11.08
N LEU A 269 -18.71 3.30 11.45
CA LEU A 269 -17.32 2.99 11.79
C LEU A 269 -16.41 3.17 10.58
N GLU A 270 -15.24 3.77 10.80
CA GLU A 270 -14.18 3.82 9.79
C GLU A 270 -13.73 2.39 9.45
N ILE A 271 -13.44 2.11 8.17
CA ILE A 271 -12.98 0.80 7.68
C ILE A 271 -11.54 0.93 7.20
N HIS A 272 -10.62 0.23 7.85
CA HIS A 272 -9.21 0.24 7.53
C HIS A 272 -8.73 -1.15 7.10
N TRP A 273 -8.21 -1.27 5.88
CA TRP A 273 -7.51 -2.47 5.44
C TRP A 273 -6.03 -2.29 5.75
N THR A 274 -5.62 -2.82 6.90
CA THR A 274 -4.31 -2.54 7.48
C THR A 274 -3.18 -3.39 6.92
N GLU A 275 -3.53 -4.37 6.07
CA GLU A 275 -2.59 -5.08 5.19
C GLU A 275 -3.23 -5.46 3.86
N TRP A 276 -2.46 -5.29 2.78
CA TRP A 276 -2.68 -5.92 1.50
C TRP A 276 -1.37 -5.97 0.71
N ASN A 277 -1.26 -6.93 -0.21
CA ASN A 277 -0.19 -6.97 -1.20
C ASN A 277 -0.68 -7.69 -2.45
N THR A 278 0.14 -7.76 -3.51
CA THR A 278 -0.19 -8.44 -4.76
C THR A 278 -0.25 -9.96 -4.63
N GLN A 279 0.25 -10.51 -3.53
CA GLN A 279 0.14 -11.92 -3.17
C GLN A 279 0.09 -12.08 -1.65
N SER A 280 -0.45 -13.20 -1.17
CA SER A 280 -0.21 -13.68 0.19
C SER A 280 0.98 -14.64 0.18
N GLY A 281 1.80 -14.62 1.22
CA GLY A 281 3.03 -15.41 1.27
C GLY A 281 2.88 -16.93 1.28
N ASN A 282 1.70 -17.48 1.19
CA ASN A 282 1.47 -18.90 1.43
C ASN A 282 0.46 -19.53 0.46
N THR A 283 0.60 -19.28 -0.81
CA THR A 283 -0.40 -19.66 -1.81
C THR A 283 -0.20 -20.99 -2.50
N SER A 284 0.90 -21.70 -2.29
CA SER A 284 1.00 -23.09 -2.72
C SER A 284 1.80 -23.95 -1.75
N LYS A 285 1.41 -25.22 -1.63
CA LYS A 285 2.12 -26.24 -0.85
C LYS A 285 3.57 -26.47 -1.32
N ASN A 286 3.96 -25.90 -2.46
CA ASN A 286 5.23 -26.13 -3.15
C ASN A 286 6.05 -24.86 -3.42
N ILE A 287 5.53 -23.66 -3.10
CA ILE A 287 6.24 -22.40 -3.35
C ILE A 287 6.69 -21.84 -2.00
N THR A 288 7.97 -21.83 -1.78
CA THR A 288 8.57 -21.06 -0.69
C THR A 288 8.41 -19.56 -0.98
N TRP A 289 8.35 -18.73 0.04
CA TRP A 289 8.26 -17.27 -0.03
C TRP A 289 9.19 -16.62 -1.08
N THR A 290 10.26 -17.30 -1.45
CA THR A 290 11.32 -16.83 -2.32
C THR A 290 11.12 -17.15 -3.80
N MET A 291 9.97 -17.68 -4.23
CA MET A 291 9.82 -18.23 -5.59
C MET A 291 8.67 -17.63 -6.42
N ASN A 292 7.85 -16.71 -5.87
CA ASN A 292 6.80 -16.08 -6.64
C ASN A 292 7.23 -14.66 -7.10
N PRO A 293 7.53 -14.46 -8.39
CA PRO A 293 8.04 -13.19 -8.91
C PRO A 293 6.98 -12.08 -9.01
N THR A 294 5.72 -12.35 -8.66
CA THR A 294 4.60 -11.41 -8.84
C THR A 294 4.84 -10.07 -8.15
N VAL A 295 5.43 -10.07 -6.94
CA VAL A 295 5.68 -8.84 -6.18
C VAL A 295 6.82 -8.02 -6.78
N ASP A 296 7.84 -8.69 -7.33
CA ASP A 296 9.05 -8.04 -7.82
C ASP A 296 8.95 -7.59 -9.28
N SER A 297 8.12 -8.28 -10.09
CA SER A 297 8.01 -8.08 -11.54
C SER A 297 6.98 -7.00 -11.94
N HIS A 298 6.90 -6.71 -13.25
CA HIS A 298 5.90 -5.80 -13.81
C HIS A 298 4.45 -6.24 -13.54
N PHE A 299 4.22 -7.56 -13.36
CA PHE A 299 2.94 -8.10 -12.90
C PHE A 299 2.41 -7.37 -11.66
N GLY A 300 3.28 -7.15 -10.65
CA GLY A 300 2.90 -6.44 -9.43
C GLY A 300 2.40 -5.02 -9.70
N GLY A 301 2.95 -4.35 -10.72
CA GLY A 301 2.50 -3.02 -11.12
C GLY A 301 1.06 -3.00 -11.63
N ALA A 302 0.71 -3.90 -12.55
CA ALA A 302 -0.65 -4.01 -13.08
C ALA A 302 -1.65 -4.47 -12.00
N CYS A 303 -1.23 -5.41 -11.13
CA CYS A 303 -2.02 -5.87 -9.98
C CYS A 303 -2.37 -4.73 -9.01
N VAL A 304 -1.40 -3.85 -8.70
CA VAL A 304 -1.65 -2.66 -7.86
C VAL A 304 -2.68 -1.76 -8.51
N VAL A 305 -2.53 -1.42 -9.80
CA VAL A 305 -3.48 -0.53 -10.49
C VAL A 305 -4.88 -1.12 -10.50
N LYS A 306 -5.03 -2.39 -10.92
CA LYS A 306 -6.32 -3.09 -10.94
C LYS A 306 -7.02 -3.04 -9.58
N ASN A 307 -6.33 -3.50 -8.55
CA ASN A 307 -6.93 -3.66 -7.24
C ASN A 307 -7.24 -2.31 -6.59
N MET A 308 -6.35 -1.33 -6.68
CA MET A 308 -6.60 -0.01 -6.10
C MET A 308 -7.75 0.73 -6.78
N LEU A 309 -7.90 0.62 -8.10
CA LEU A 309 -9.05 1.19 -8.81
C LEU A 309 -10.37 0.54 -8.39
N SER A 310 -10.37 -0.74 -8.05
CA SER A 310 -11.59 -1.48 -7.69
C SER A 310 -12.14 -1.18 -6.29
N ILE A 311 -11.35 -0.51 -5.42
CA ILE A 311 -11.68 -0.35 -3.99
C ILE A 311 -11.66 1.10 -3.50
N MET A 312 -11.43 2.09 -4.37
CA MET A 312 -11.16 3.49 -3.98
C MET A 312 -12.19 4.13 -3.05
N ASP A 313 -13.44 3.72 -3.13
CA ASP A 313 -14.59 4.26 -2.41
C ASP A 313 -15.22 3.28 -1.40
N LYS A 314 -14.55 2.14 -1.15
CA LYS A 314 -15.08 1.06 -0.29
C LYS A 314 -14.48 1.01 1.11
N CYS A 315 -13.55 1.91 1.43
CA CYS A 315 -12.91 1.95 2.74
C CYS A 315 -12.31 3.31 3.03
N ASP A 316 -11.93 3.55 4.29
CA ASP A 316 -11.26 4.77 4.71
C ASP A 316 -9.77 4.76 4.45
N SER A 317 -9.10 3.62 4.57
CA SER A 317 -7.70 3.45 4.19
C SER A 317 -7.37 2.01 3.82
N VAL A 318 -6.30 1.88 3.02
CA VAL A 318 -5.69 0.60 2.71
C VAL A 318 -4.18 0.73 2.81
N ALA A 319 -3.52 -0.18 3.53
CA ALA A 319 -2.08 -0.14 3.76
C ALA A 319 -1.37 -1.21 2.93
N TYR A 320 -0.44 -0.79 2.07
CA TYR A 320 0.41 -1.71 1.34
C TYR A 320 1.41 -2.38 2.29
N TRP A 321 1.43 -3.69 2.32
CA TRP A 321 2.32 -4.54 3.11
C TRP A 321 3.48 -5.03 2.24
N VAL A 322 4.67 -4.44 2.24
CA VAL A 322 5.26 -3.40 3.08
C VAL A 322 6.04 -2.35 2.25
N ALA A 323 6.57 -1.33 2.91
CA ALA A 323 7.35 -0.26 2.27
C ALA A 323 8.64 -0.75 1.61
N SER A 324 9.34 -1.72 2.22
CA SER A 324 10.70 -2.11 1.86
C SER A 324 10.94 -3.61 2.03
N ASP A 325 11.82 -4.18 1.20
CA ASP A 325 12.35 -5.54 1.38
C ASP A 325 13.33 -5.66 2.56
N ILE A 326 13.59 -4.60 3.30
CA ILE A 326 14.13 -4.67 4.65
C ILE A 326 13.00 -5.19 5.53
N PHE A 327 12.87 -6.50 5.59
CA PHE A 327 11.71 -7.19 6.10
C PHE A 327 12.12 -8.54 6.67
N SER A 328 11.90 -8.73 7.97
CA SER A 328 12.43 -9.89 8.71
C SER A 328 11.40 -10.97 8.97
N GLU A 329 10.16 -10.77 8.59
CA GLU A 329 9.06 -11.71 8.86
C GLU A 329 9.30 -13.10 8.25
N ALA A 330 9.75 -13.16 7.01
CA ALA A 330 10.05 -14.43 6.32
C ALA A 330 11.55 -14.79 6.33
N GLY A 331 12.33 -14.14 7.19
CA GLY A 331 13.78 -14.10 7.10
C GLY A 331 14.24 -12.91 6.26
N GLN A 332 15.49 -12.51 6.41
CA GLN A 332 16.00 -11.36 5.68
C GLN A 332 16.19 -11.70 4.20
N ALA A 333 15.90 -10.73 3.34
CA ALA A 333 16.23 -10.83 1.92
C ALA A 333 17.72 -11.12 1.75
N HIS A 334 18.06 -12.17 1.00
CA HIS A 334 19.45 -12.61 0.74
C HIS A 334 19.87 -12.40 -0.70
N SER A 335 19.06 -11.71 -1.48
CA SER A 335 19.32 -11.38 -2.87
C SER A 335 18.75 -10.00 -3.19
N VAL A 336 19.12 -9.46 -4.33
CA VAL A 336 18.60 -8.18 -4.84
C VAL A 336 17.08 -8.19 -4.94
N PHE A 337 16.54 -9.32 -5.39
CA PHE A 337 15.11 -9.62 -5.37
C PHE A 337 14.93 -10.99 -4.72
N SER A 338 14.03 -11.07 -3.80
CA SER A 338 13.74 -12.27 -3.00
C SER A 338 12.26 -12.55 -2.90
N CYS A 339 11.46 -11.99 -3.82
CA CYS A 339 9.99 -12.08 -3.82
C CYS A 339 9.38 -11.60 -2.49
N THR A 340 10.00 -10.61 -1.86
CA THR A 340 9.50 -9.96 -0.65
C THR A 340 8.57 -8.81 -0.97
N TYR A 341 7.79 -8.37 -0.01
CA TYR A 341 6.61 -7.53 -0.19
C TYR A 341 6.89 -6.04 -0.47
N GLY A 342 8.15 -5.58 -0.43
CA GLY A 342 8.50 -4.16 -0.47
C GLY A 342 8.09 -3.43 -1.75
N LEU A 343 7.77 -2.14 -1.63
CA LEU A 343 7.75 -1.21 -2.76
C LEU A 343 9.17 -0.93 -3.29
N LEU A 344 10.15 -0.96 -2.38
CA LEU A 344 11.57 -0.86 -2.68
C LEU A 344 12.27 -2.17 -2.33
N ASN A 345 13.23 -2.58 -3.18
CA ASN A 345 14.07 -3.72 -2.82
C ASN A 345 15.08 -3.35 -1.72
N ILE A 346 15.90 -4.31 -1.28
CA ILE A 346 16.85 -4.11 -0.18
C ILE A 346 17.89 -3.01 -0.45
N GLN A 347 18.21 -2.69 -1.71
CA GLN A 347 19.09 -1.60 -2.12
C GLN A 347 18.35 -0.27 -2.33
N GLY A 348 17.06 -0.18 -2.00
CA GLY A 348 16.23 1.00 -2.25
C GLY A 348 15.95 1.25 -3.74
N ILE A 349 15.97 0.22 -4.58
CA ILE A 349 15.58 0.30 -5.99
C ILE A 349 14.05 0.16 -6.06
N LYS A 350 13.42 1.04 -6.82
CA LYS A 350 11.97 1.06 -7.00
C LYS A 350 11.50 -0.14 -7.80
N LYS A 351 10.51 -0.87 -7.29
CA LYS A 351 9.83 -1.95 -7.99
C LYS A 351 8.67 -1.41 -8.85
N ALA A 352 8.10 -2.26 -9.69
CA ALA A 352 6.93 -1.92 -10.51
C ALA A 352 5.74 -1.48 -9.65
N THR A 353 5.56 -2.06 -8.48
CA THR A 353 4.52 -1.69 -7.50
C THR A 353 4.67 -0.25 -7.00
N PHE A 354 5.90 0.23 -6.75
CA PHE A 354 6.15 1.64 -6.44
C PHE A 354 5.72 2.56 -7.58
N ASN A 355 6.10 2.20 -8.81
CA ASN A 355 5.76 2.99 -9.99
C ASN A 355 4.26 3.02 -10.25
N ALA A 356 3.54 1.93 -9.99
CA ALA A 356 2.09 1.88 -10.07
C ALA A 356 1.43 2.86 -9.09
N TYR A 357 1.86 2.89 -7.84
CA TYR A 357 1.41 3.91 -6.88
C TYR A 357 1.75 5.33 -7.35
N LYS A 358 2.92 5.55 -7.94
CA LYS A 358 3.30 6.86 -8.49
C LYS A 358 2.38 7.29 -9.63
N LEU A 359 1.98 6.39 -10.54
CA LEU A 359 1.00 6.67 -11.58
C LEU A 359 -0.37 6.99 -11.00
N LEU A 360 -0.83 6.19 -10.04
CA LEU A 360 -2.10 6.43 -9.33
C LEU A 360 -2.09 7.77 -8.58
N ARG A 361 -0.95 8.19 -8.01
CA ARG A 361 -0.80 9.49 -7.33
C ARG A 361 -0.99 10.68 -8.27
N ASN A 362 -0.68 10.50 -9.55
CA ASN A 362 -0.91 11.53 -10.57
C ASN A 362 -2.37 11.62 -10.99
N MET A 363 -3.17 10.58 -10.79
CA MET A 363 -4.62 10.60 -11.05
C MET A 363 -5.31 11.57 -10.07
N ARG A 364 -6.08 12.50 -10.60
CA ARG A 364 -6.83 13.48 -9.80
C ARG A 364 -7.92 14.15 -10.61
N GLY A 365 -8.92 14.66 -9.93
CA GLY A 365 -10.04 15.35 -10.57
C GLY A 365 -11.34 14.56 -10.55
N GLY A 366 -12.33 15.03 -11.27
CA GLY A 366 -13.61 14.34 -11.45
C GLY A 366 -13.47 13.10 -12.32
N ILE A 367 -14.00 11.97 -11.87
CA ILE A 367 -13.97 10.72 -12.64
C ILE A 367 -14.87 10.86 -13.85
N MET A 368 -14.35 10.47 -15.01
CA MET A 368 -15.05 10.49 -16.30
C MET A 368 -15.74 9.14 -16.58
N ASP A 369 -16.83 9.17 -17.32
CA ASP A 369 -17.45 7.93 -17.84
C ASP A 369 -16.62 7.34 -18.97
N CYS A 370 -16.41 6.03 -18.92
CA CYS A 370 -15.76 5.26 -19.98
C CYS A 370 -16.84 4.47 -20.73
N ILE A 371 -17.36 5.02 -21.82
CA ILE A 371 -18.39 4.35 -22.64
C ILE A 371 -17.76 3.14 -23.33
N ASN A 372 -18.42 2.00 -23.28
CA ASN A 372 -17.93 0.67 -23.66
C ASN A 372 -16.80 0.12 -22.75
N GLY A 373 -16.51 0.77 -21.61
CA GLY A 373 -15.58 0.24 -20.61
C GLY A 373 -16.05 -1.08 -19.97
N ASP A 374 -17.34 -1.37 -20.01
CA ASP A 374 -17.97 -2.64 -19.59
C ASP A 374 -17.72 -3.81 -20.55
N LYS A 375 -17.24 -3.53 -21.76
CA LYS A 375 -16.97 -4.52 -22.82
C LYS A 375 -15.48 -4.84 -22.96
N LEU A 376 -14.68 -4.43 -21.98
CA LEU A 376 -13.25 -4.72 -22.00
C LEU A 376 -12.98 -6.21 -21.86
N MET A 377 -11.86 -6.61 -22.41
CA MET A 377 -11.34 -7.96 -22.22
C MET A 377 -11.09 -8.21 -20.72
N LEU A 378 -11.37 -9.42 -20.27
CA LEU A 378 -11.10 -9.82 -18.89
C LEU A 378 -9.62 -9.56 -18.55
N GLY A 379 -9.35 -9.02 -17.37
CA GLY A 379 -8.02 -8.59 -16.98
C GLY A 379 -7.65 -7.16 -17.40
N CYS A 380 -8.38 -6.55 -18.35
CA CYS A 380 -8.16 -5.18 -18.77
C CYS A 380 -9.04 -4.19 -18.00
N GLY A 381 -8.52 -3.00 -17.76
CA GLY A 381 -9.29 -1.93 -17.14
C GLY A 381 -8.72 -0.54 -17.42
N ILE A 382 -9.59 0.45 -17.31
CA ILE A 382 -9.30 1.85 -17.57
C ILE A 382 -10.03 2.74 -16.57
N CYS A 383 -9.36 3.80 -16.14
CA CYS A 383 -9.96 4.88 -15.38
C CYS A 383 -9.49 6.22 -15.96
N ALA A 384 -10.40 7.19 -16.06
CA ALA A 384 -10.09 8.52 -16.52
C ALA A 384 -10.61 9.57 -15.53
N ALA A 385 -9.88 10.67 -15.37
CA ALA A 385 -10.25 11.79 -14.54
C ALA A 385 -9.85 13.12 -15.18
N GLU A 386 -10.60 14.17 -14.90
CA GLU A 386 -10.32 15.51 -15.41
C GLU A 386 -10.27 16.53 -14.28
N GLU A 387 -9.28 17.42 -14.35
CA GLU A 387 -9.18 18.57 -13.46
C GLU A 387 -8.51 19.74 -14.19
N ASN A 388 -9.18 20.89 -14.20
CA ASN A 388 -8.69 22.15 -14.80
C ASN A 388 -8.27 22.01 -16.28
N GLY A 389 -9.03 21.24 -17.07
CA GLY A 389 -8.75 21.02 -18.49
C GLY A 389 -7.62 20.03 -18.78
N VAL A 390 -7.04 19.40 -17.75
CA VAL A 390 -6.05 18.32 -17.87
C VAL A 390 -6.76 16.99 -17.68
N ILE A 391 -6.72 16.14 -18.70
CA ILE A 391 -7.34 14.80 -18.67
C ILE A 391 -6.25 13.79 -18.41
N ARG A 392 -6.51 12.88 -17.46
CA ARG A 392 -5.60 11.82 -17.01
C ARG A 392 -6.28 10.48 -17.17
N ILE A 393 -5.58 9.54 -17.76
CA ILE A 393 -6.08 8.19 -18.03
C ILE A 393 -5.05 7.22 -17.51
N ILE A 394 -5.49 6.19 -16.80
CA ILE A 394 -4.67 5.03 -16.45
C ILE A 394 -5.36 3.78 -16.97
N ALA A 395 -4.60 2.93 -17.66
CA ALA A 395 -5.09 1.65 -18.19
C ALA A 395 -4.09 0.53 -17.86
N TYR A 396 -4.61 -0.67 -17.65
CA TYR A 396 -3.81 -1.85 -17.33
C TYR A 396 -4.33 -3.08 -18.08
N ASN A 397 -3.43 -4.02 -18.39
CA ASN A 397 -3.72 -5.34 -18.95
C ASN A 397 -3.12 -6.40 -18.03
N GLN A 398 -3.90 -6.96 -17.10
CA GLN A 398 -3.45 -7.90 -16.08
C GLN A 398 -3.65 -9.34 -16.49
N GLN A 399 -2.59 -10.16 -16.45
CA GLN A 399 -2.71 -11.62 -16.52
C GLN A 399 -3.50 -12.14 -15.33
N LEU A 400 -4.56 -12.87 -15.57
CA LEU A 400 -5.33 -13.59 -14.56
C LEU A 400 -5.01 -15.08 -14.58
N LEU A 401 -5.16 -15.76 -13.44
CA LEU A 401 -4.79 -17.17 -13.28
C LEU A 401 -5.43 -18.10 -14.32
N GLU A 402 -6.69 -17.87 -14.65
CA GLU A 402 -7.49 -18.75 -15.51
C GLU A 402 -7.38 -18.39 -17.00
N ILE A 403 -6.55 -17.41 -17.35
CA ILE A 403 -6.23 -17.07 -18.73
C ILE A 403 -4.82 -17.59 -19.01
N GLU A 404 -4.69 -18.64 -19.81
CA GLU A 404 -3.40 -19.26 -20.10
C GLU A 404 -2.38 -18.27 -20.67
N ASN A 405 -2.83 -17.37 -21.56
CA ASN A 405 -2.01 -16.29 -22.12
C ASN A 405 -2.89 -15.05 -22.29
N GLN A 406 -2.67 -14.02 -21.47
CA GLN A 406 -3.36 -12.75 -21.60
C GLN A 406 -3.01 -12.09 -22.94
N PRO A 407 -4.00 -11.85 -23.82
CA PRO A 407 -3.72 -11.23 -25.12
C PRO A 407 -3.25 -9.78 -25.00
N ASP A 408 -2.53 -9.30 -25.99
CA ASP A 408 -2.23 -7.88 -26.14
C ASP A 408 -3.52 -7.07 -26.27
N TRP A 409 -3.60 -5.97 -25.55
CA TRP A 409 -4.73 -5.04 -25.62
C TRP A 409 -4.37 -3.82 -26.46
N ASN A 410 -4.90 -3.76 -27.67
CA ASN A 410 -4.80 -2.60 -28.56
C ASN A 410 -6.07 -1.79 -28.48
N GLU A 411 -6.00 -0.51 -28.13
CA GLU A 411 -7.18 0.31 -27.95
C GLU A 411 -6.99 1.73 -28.51
N SER A 412 -8.11 2.31 -28.94
CA SER A 412 -8.24 3.71 -29.33
C SER A 412 -9.25 4.39 -28.42
N ILE A 413 -8.88 5.53 -27.86
CA ILE A 413 -9.72 6.31 -26.95
C ILE A 413 -10.06 7.64 -27.60
N ILE A 414 -11.36 7.95 -27.65
CA ILE A 414 -11.87 9.27 -28.04
C ILE A 414 -12.01 10.11 -26.76
N VAL A 415 -11.24 11.18 -26.65
CA VAL A 415 -11.14 12.02 -25.46
C VAL A 415 -11.76 13.39 -25.74
N PRO A 416 -12.87 13.78 -25.08
CA PRO A 416 -13.46 15.09 -25.24
C PRO A 416 -12.59 16.18 -24.62
N VAL A 417 -12.43 17.28 -25.33
CA VAL A 417 -11.69 18.47 -24.87
C VAL A 417 -12.59 19.70 -24.96
N ASP A 418 -12.28 20.74 -24.18
CA ASP A 418 -13.14 21.93 -24.08
C ASP A 418 -13.09 22.78 -25.36
N GLU A 419 -11.93 22.84 -26.00
CA GLU A 419 -11.67 23.69 -27.16
C GLU A 419 -10.80 22.96 -28.17
N ASP A 420 -10.98 23.32 -29.45
CA ASP A 420 -10.06 22.87 -30.48
C ASP A 420 -8.69 23.56 -30.36
N GLY A 421 -7.66 22.91 -30.83
CA GLY A 421 -6.29 23.43 -30.81
C GLY A 421 -5.22 22.34 -30.66
N ASP A 422 -4.03 22.77 -30.31
CA ASP A 422 -2.89 21.88 -30.11
C ASP A 422 -2.86 21.34 -28.67
N TYR A 423 -2.66 20.02 -28.57
CA TYR A 423 -2.54 19.28 -27.31
C TYR A 423 -1.20 18.54 -27.24
N SER A 424 -0.68 18.39 -26.04
CA SER A 424 0.36 17.42 -25.74
C SER A 424 -0.25 16.20 -25.09
N VAL A 425 0.13 15.01 -25.54
CA VAL A 425 -0.18 13.73 -24.94
C VAL A 425 1.12 13.19 -24.36
N THR A 426 1.23 13.18 -23.02
CA THR A 426 2.37 12.63 -22.31
C THR A 426 1.99 11.25 -21.79
N THR A 427 2.85 10.26 -21.99
CA THR A 427 2.62 8.89 -21.51
C THR A 427 3.72 8.45 -20.56
N ALA A 428 3.36 7.60 -19.59
CA ALA A 428 4.31 6.88 -18.74
C ALA A 428 3.86 5.41 -18.68
N LYS A 429 4.78 4.48 -18.95
CA LYS A 429 4.47 3.06 -19.06
C LYS A 429 5.30 2.24 -18.08
N ILE A 430 4.66 1.22 -17.48
CA ILE A 430 5.32 0.14 -16.74
C ILE A 430 5.29 -1.07 -17.64
N GLU A 431 6.48 -1.55 -17.99
CA GLU A 431 6.71 -2.71 -18.85
C GLU A 431 8.04 -3.39 -18.48
N LYS A 432 8.33 -4.55 -19.04
CA LYS A 432 9.60 -5.26 -18.79
C LYS A 432 10.80 -4.36 -19.08
N GLY A 433 11.68 -4.19 -18.09
CA GLY A 433 12.91 -3.39 -18.22
C GLY A 433 12.70 -1.88 -18.24
N HIS A 434 11.44 -1.40 -18.08
CA HIS A 434 11.10 0.01 -17.92
C HIS A 434 9.95 0.17 -16.91
N GLY A 435 10.26 0.75 -15.76
CA GLY A 435 9.33 0.79 -14.64
C GLY A 435 9.26 -0.53 -13.86
N SER A 436 9.93 -1.59 -14.35
CA SER A 436 10.19 -2.85 -13.68
C SER A 436 11.64 -3.26 -13.93
N CYS A 437 12.38 -3.47 -12.86
CA CYS A 437 13.80 -3.82 -12.93
C CYS A 437 14.10 -5.31 -12.64
N TYR A 438 13.09 -6.04 -12.19
CA TYR A 438 13.23 -7.47 -11.89
C TYR A 438 13.67 -8.29 -13.10
N GLU A 439 13.04 -8.09 -14.23
CA GLU A 439 13.34 -8.81 -15.48
C GLU A 439 14.76 -8.52 -15.96
N THR A 440 15.23 -7.27 -15.81
CA THR A 440 16.61 -6.90 -16.11
C THR A 440 17.60 -7.61 -15.20
N TRP A 441 17.28 -7.79 -13.91
CA TRP A 441 18.09 -8.59 -12.99
C TRP A 441 18.12 -10.07 -13.39
N VAL A 442 17.00 -10.63 -13.84
CA VAL A 442 16.94 -12.00 -14.39
C VAL A 442 17.83 -12.14 -15.62
N ASP A 443 17.77 -11.17 -16.54
CA ASP A 443 18.61 -11.15 -17.75
C ASP A 443 20.10 -11.02 -17.44
N MET A 444 20.48 -10.45 -16.29
CA MET A 444 21.86 -10.45 -15.77
C MET A 444 22.30 -11.81 -15.18
N GLY A 445 21.41 -12.82 -15.17
CA GLY A 445 21.66 -14.13 -14.56
C GLY A 445 21.29 -14.19 -13.08
N ALA A 446 20.43 -13.29 -12.63
CA ALA A 446 19.91 -13.21 -11.25
C ALA A 446 21.03 -13.24 -10.17
N PRO A 447 22.07 -12.40 -10.26
CA PRO A 447 23.19 -12.43 -9.34
C PRO A 447 22.76 -12.07 -7.92
N GLN A 448 23.22 -12.83 -6.93
CA GLN A 448 22.98 -12.54 -5.52
C GLN A 448 23.65 -11.22 -5.09
N ASN A 449 24.86 -10.97 -5.59
CA ASN A 449 25.59 -9.74 -5.36
C ASN A 449 25.78 -9.01 -6.69
N ILE A 450 25.44 -7.74 -6.72
CA ILE A 450 25.56 -6.90 -7.91
C ILE A 450 26.74 -5.92 -7.81
N SER A 451 27.38 -5.67 -8.93
CA SER A 451 28.37 -4.60 -9.05
C SER A 451 27.67 -3.23 -9.12
N LYS A 452 28.45 -2.17 -8.92
CA LYS A 452 27.91 -0.79 -8.99
C LYS A 452 27.26 -0.47 -10.34
N ILE A 453 27.87 -0.90 -11.44
CA ILE A 453 27.31 -0.70 -12.79
C ILE A 453 26.00 -1.50 -13.00
N GLN A 454 25.91 -2.70 -12.43
CA GLN A 454 24.66 -3.48 -12.46
C GLN A 454 23.57 -2.81 -11.62
N GLU A 455 23.91 -2.25 -10.46
CA GLU A 455 22.97 -1.47 -9.65
C GLU A 455 22.46 -0.24 -10.42
N GLU A 456 23.34 0.52 -11.08
CA GLU A 456 22.96 1.65 -11.91
C GLU A 456 22.03 1.24 -13.06
N ALA A 457 22.32 0.11 -13.71
CA ALA A 457 21.47 -0.45 -14.77
C ALA A 457 20.08 -0.85 -14.25
N LEU A 458 20.00 -1.45 -13.06
CA LEU A 458 18.71 -1.78 -12.42
C LEU A 458 17.93 -0.52 -12.03
N ARG A 459 18.59 0.51 -11.51
CA ARG A 459 17.93 1.81 -11.21
C ARG A 459 17.39 2.47 -12.48
N TYR A 460 18.10 2.36 -13.59
CA TYR A 460 17.63 2.84 -14.89
C TYR A 460 16.41 2.04 -15.39
N ALA A 461 16.47 0.70 -15.33
CA ALA A 461 15.34 -0.17 -15.69
C ALA A 461 14.10 0.05 -14.79
N GLY A 462 14.31 0.46 -13.54
CA GLY A 462 13.24 0.86 -12.62
C GLY A 462 12.57 2.20 -12.98
N MET A 463 13.10 2.97 -13.94
CA MET A 463 12.46 4.17 -14.46
C MET A 463 11.41 3.81 -15.52
N MET A 464 10.23 4.43 -15.44
CA MET A 464 9.16 4.24 -16.42
C MET A 464 9.58 4.75 -17.81
N ASN A 465 9.01 4.15 -18.84
CA ASN A 465 9.15 4.61 -20.22
C ASN A 465 8.21 5.81 -20.47
N TYR A 466 8.78 6.96 -20.78
CA TYR A 466 8.03 8.19 -21.04
C TYR A 466 7.96 8.50 -22.53
N GLY A 467 6.77 8.87 -23.01
CA GLY A 467 6.54 9.32 -24.37
C GLY A 467 5.83 10.67 -24.41
N ILE A 468 6.10 11.45 -25.44
CA ILE A 468 5.40 12.73 -25.70
C ILE A 468 4.96 12.74 -27.16
N GLN A 469 3.67 12.95 -27.40
CA GLN A 469 3.10 13.05 -28.72
C GLN A 469 2.30 14.35 -28.86
N PRO A 470 2.61 15.19 -29.86
CA PRO A 470 1.74 16.30 -30.19
C PRO A 470 0.47 15.77 -30.87
N LYS A 471 -0.67 16.31 -30.51
CA LYS A 471 -1.97 16.01 -31.12
C LYS A 471 -2.69 17.32 -31.45
N VAL A 472 -3.51 17.28 -32.49
CA VAL A 472 -4.43 18.38 -32.83
C VAL A 472 -5.84 17.84 -32.60
N SER A 473 -6.65 18.60 -31.87
CA SER A 473 -8.05 18.24 -31.71
C SER A 473 -8.85 18.58 -32.97
N ALA A 474 -9.84 17.76 -33.28
CA ALA A 474 -10.85 18.03 -34.29
C ALA A 474 -12.22 17.82 -33.67
N ASP A 475 -13.14 18.74 -33.92
CA ASP A 475 -14.51 18.69 -33.36
C ASP A 475 -14.55 18.53 -31.82
N LYS A 476 -13.56 19.12 -31.13
CA LYS A 476 -13.37 19.02 -29.68
C LYS A 476 -13.06 17.61 -29.17
N PHE A 477 -12.37 16.81 -29.96
CA PHE A 477 -11.89 15.49 -29.55
C PHE A 477 -10.41 15.32 -29.85
N VAL A 478 -9.73 14.57 -29.00
CA VAL A 478 -8.36 14.08 -29.20
C VAL A 478 -8.40 12.55 -29.23
N ASN A 479 -7.84 11.95 -30.28
CA ASN A 479 -7.72 10.51 -30.38
C ASN A 479 -6.37 10.05 -29.86
N VAL A 480 -6.39 9.09 -28.92
CA VAL A 480 -5.19 8.49 -28.34
C VAL A 480 -5.26 6.97 -28.53
N GLU A 481 -4.15 6.40 -28.97
CA GLU A 481 -4.02 4.95 -29.18
C GLU A 481 -2.93 4.41 -28.27
N PHE A 482 -3.12 3.21 -27.76
CA PHE A 482 -2.11 2.49 -26.99
C PHE A 482 -2.16 0.98 -27.27
N ASN A 483 -1.03 0.34 -26.97
CA ASN A 483 -0.90 -1.11 -26.89
C ASN A 483 -0.36 -1.48 -25.51
N LEU A 484 -0.99 -2.45 -24.85
CA LEU A 484 -0.54 -3.06 -23.60
C LEU A 484 -0.42 -4.56 -23.77
N LYS A 485 0.78 -5.09 -23.56
CA LYS A 485 0.98 -6.52 -23.39
C LYS A 485 0.48 -6.95 -22.01
N ALA A 486 0.48 -8.26 -21.77
CA ALA A 486 0.16 -8.78 -20.43
C ALA A 486 1.03 -8.10 -19.34
N ASP A 487 0.38 -7.75 -18.24
CA ASP A 487 0.98 -7.14 -17.04
C ASP A 487 1.58 -5.74 -17.24
N GLU A 488 1.21 -5.06 -18.31
CA GLU A 488 1.63 -3.68 -18.56
C GLU A 488 0.58 -2.67 -18.09
N VAL A 489 1.08 -1.48 -17.73
CA VAL A 489 0.28 -0.32 -17.32
C VAL A 489 0.70 0.88 -18.13
N ILE A 490 -0.26 1.70 -18.56
CA ILE A 490 -0.01 3.01 -19.15
C ILE A 490 -0.78 4.10 -18.42
N TYR A 491 -0.08 5.20 -18.16
CA TYR A 491 -0.68 6.48 -17.75
C TYR A 491 -0.56 7.46 -18.91
N ILE A 492 -1.64 8.20 -19.17
CA ILE A 492 -1.72 9.17 -20.26
C ILE A 492 -2.23 10.48 -19.70
N GLU A 493 -1.52 11.56 -19.94
CA GLU A 493 -1.93 12.92 -19.59
C GLU A 493 -2.11 13.75 -20.86
N ILE A 494 -3.28 14.38 -20.98
CA ILE A 494 -3.66 15.19 -22.15
C ILE A 494 -3.86 16.61 -21.66
N GLN A 495 -3.07 17.55 -22.19
CA GLN A 495 -3.11 18.96 -21.83
C GLN A 495 -3.04 19.85 -23.06
N LYS A 496 -3.87 20.90 -23.07
CA LYS A 496 -3.80 21.94 -24.11
C LYS A 496 -2.45 22.64 -24.05
N LYS A 497 -1.80 22.83 -25.19
CA LYS A 497 -0.55 23.57 -25.25
C LYS A 497 -0.82 25.07 -25.06
N ASP A 498 -0.10 25.70 -24.15
CA ASP A 498 -0.04 27.15 -24.06
C ASP A 498 1.06 27.67 -25.00
N ILE A 499 0.65 28.02 -26.21
CA ILE A 499 1.57 28.51 -27.24
C ILE A 499 2.28 29.82 -26.80
N LYS A 500 1.71 30.57 -25.86
CA LYS A 500 2.31 31.80 -25.34
C LYS A 500 3.51 31.53 -24.43
N ALA A 501 3.61 30.33 -23.86
CA ALA A 501 4.70 29.91 -22.99
C ALA A 501 5.83 29.18 -23.73
N LEU A 502 5.73 28.97 -25.05
CA LEU A 502 6.80 28.31 -25.79
C LEU A 502 8.05 29.19 -25.75
N PRO A 503 9.21 28.66 -25.30
CA PRO A 503 10.47 29.38 -25.46
C PRO A 503 10.67 29.66 -26.94
N ARG A 504 11.18 30.85 -27.24
CA ARG A 504 11.51 31.26 -28.61
C ARG A 504 12.40 30.17 -29.22
N VAL A 505 11.90 29.47 -30.21
CA VAL A 505 12.75 28.56 -31.00
C VAL A 505 13.80 29.47 -31.62
N ILE A 506 15.08 29.20 -31.37
CA ILE A 506 16.19 29.93 -31.96
C ILE A 506 16.02 29.79 -33.47
N SER A 507 15.66 30.88 -34.14
CA SER A 507 15.53 30.90 -35.59
C SER A 507 16.88 30.68 -36.26
N ASP A 508 16.88 30.25 -37.51
CA ASP A 508 18.12 30.15 -38.28
C ASP A 508 18.87 31.51 -38.34
N GLU A 509 18.16 32.63 -38.30
CA GLU A 509 18.73 33.98 -38.18
C GLU A 509 19.41 34.19 -36.81
N ASP A 510 18.76 33.79 -35.71
CA ASP A 510 19.35 33.90 -34.37
C ASP A 510 20.59 32.98 -34.23
N MET A 511 20.56 31.79 -34.83
CA MET A 511 21.71 30.88 -34.88
C MET A 511 22.87 31.47 -35.72
N LYS A 512 22.56 32.14 -36.79
CA LYS A 512 23.56 32.84 -37.61
C LYS A 512 24.19 33.98 -36.84
N LEU A 513 23.36 34.80 -36.14
CA LEU A 513 23.82 35.90 -35.29
C LEU A 513 24.70 35.41 -34.15
N LEU A 514 24.34 34.27 -33.52
CA LEU A 514 25.13 33.63 -32.47
C LEU A 514 26.49 33.14 -33.00
N ASN A 515 26.52 32.53 -34.17
CA ASN A 515 27.74 32.08 -34.82
C ASN A 515 28.64 33.24 -35.27
N ASP A 516 28.07 34.33 -35.83
CA ASP A 516 28.80 35.53 -36.21
C ASP A 516 29.43 36.23 -34.99
N ASN A 517 28.69 36.29 -33.86
CA ASN A 517 29.20 36.85 -32.60
C ASN A 517 30.31 35.99 -31.98
N LEU A 518 30.20 34.63 -32.06
CA LEU A 518 31.24 33.70 -31.61
C LEU A 518 32.51 33.82 -32.45
N MET A 519 32.39 34.10 -33.77
CA MET A 519 33.53 34.32 -34.65
C MET A 519 34.22 35.69 -34.41
N LEU A 520 33.45 36.71 -34.01
CA LEU A 520 34.00 38.00 -33.61
C LEU A 520 34.75 37.97 -32.28
N ALA A 521 34.30 37.11 -31.33
CA ALA A 521 34.96 36.93 -30.04
C ALA A 521 36.27 36.10 -30.11
N LYS A 522 36.55 35.49 -31.26
CA LYS A 522 37.79 34.71 -31.51
C LYS A 522 38.87 35.53 -32.30
N LYS A 523 38.57 36.75 -32.69
CA LYS A 523 39.52 37.72 -33.25
C LYS A 523 39.94 38.73 -32.16
#